data_9bfdfc5336cfe18cf17312e6d3070a38
#
_entry.id   9bfdfc5336cfe18cf17312e6d3070a38
#
_cell.length_a   1.000
_cell.length_b   1.000
_cell.length_c   1.000
_cell.angle_alpha   90.00
_cell.angle_beta   90.00
_cell.angle_gamma   90.00
#
_symmetry.space_group_name_H-M   'P 1'
#
loop_
_entity.id
_entity.type
_entity.pdbx_description
1 polymer ?
#
loop_
_entity_poly.entity_id
_entity_poly.type
_entity_poly.pdbx_seq_one_letter_code
_entity_poly.pdbx_strand_id
1 'polypeptide(L)'
;SSDLEGDRWVWQEPDRMYGDAVETVKAAVEKARIAPQQVASICMDAQMAGTMGIGKKGEAVTPYDSWLDKRCEDSWEELRAFGEDEIISITGAPVTYAHGPKILWWKKHRPEIYRKIDKFVPPGSYLTMRFCGLTGEQAFIDHTYLHFSGFADTRRKAWSDRLLRALGVEESKMPRIVRPWDLAGGLTKE
;
A
#
# COMPACT_ATOMS: atom_id res chain seq x y z
N SER A 1 2.39 -10.33 13.90
CA SER A 1 3.52 -9.69 14.59
C SER A 1 4.37 -8.95 13.59
N SER A 2 4.92 -7.80 14.00
CA SER A 2 5.90 -7.07 13.18
C SER A 2 7.28 -7.57 13.51
N ASP A 3 8.11 -7.75 12.49
CA ASP A 3 9.50 -8.10 12.66
C ASP A 3 10.35 -6.82 12.80
N LEU A 4 11.34 -6.86 13.67
CA LEU A 4 12.25 -5.75 13.95
C LEU A 4 13.65 -6.11 13.45
N GLU A 5 14.19 -5.27 12.58
CA GLU A 5 15.56 -5.36 12.11
C GLU A 5 16.29 -4.06 12.43
N GLY A 6 16.95 -4.03 13.58
CA GLY A 6 17.46 -2.80 14.19
C GLY A 6 16.36 -1.92 14.80
N ASP A 7 16.73 -0.80 15.40
CA ASP A 7 15.81 0.08 16.14
C ASP A 7 14.79 0.85 15.26
N ARG A 8 14.93 0.80 13.94
CA ARG A 8 14.18 1.64 13.01
C ARG A 8 13.38 0.87 11.96
N TRP A 9 13.68 -0.40 11.74
CA TRP A 9 13.07 -1.21 10.68
C TRP A 9 11.96 -2.07 11.25
N VAL A 10 10.72 -1.73 10.90
CA VAL A 10 9.51 -2.45 11.34
C VAL A 10 8.72 -2.89 10.12
N TRP A 11 8.61 -4.19 9.94
CA TRP A 11 7.96 -4.78 8.76
C TRP A 11 7.12 -6.01 9.11
N GLN A 12 6.30 -6.44 8.16
CA GLN A 12 5.53 -7.67 8.26
C GLN A 12 5.67 -8.49 6.97
N GLU A 13 5.66 -9.81 7.15
CA GLU A 13 5.75 -10.76 6.03
C GLU A 13 4.39 -10.81 5.29
N PRO A 14 4.34 -10.50 3.98
CA PRO A 14 3.08 -10.40 3.23
C PRO A 14 2.28 -11.71 3.14
N ASP A 15 2.95 -12.85 2.94
CA ASP A 15 2.28 -14.15 2.85
C ASP A 15 1.70 -14.57 4.19
N ARG A 16 2.37 -14.23 5.30
CA ARG A 16 1.84 -14.44 6.63
C ARG A 16 0.61 -13.56 6.88
N MET A 17 0.67 -12.27 6.50
CA MET A 17 -0.50 -11.37 6.61
C MET A 17 -1.71 -11.94 5.86
N TYR A 18 -1.48 -12.47 4.66
CA TYR A 18 -2.54 -13.09 3.87
C TYR A 18 -3.07 -14.37 4.55
N GLY A 19 -2.20 -15.25 5.02
CA GLY A 19 -2.59 -16.46 5.75
C GLY A 19 -3.43 -16.15 6.99
N ASP A 20 -3.00 -15.19 7.82
CA ASP A 20 -3.72 -14.75 9.01
C ASP A 20 -5.11 -14.16 8.66
N ALA A 21 -5.21 -13.44 7.55
CA ALA A 21 -6.49 -12.91 7.05
C ALA A 21 -7.44 -14.04 6.61
N VAL A 22 -6.94 -15.03 5.87
CA VAL A 22 -7.71 -16.21 5.45
C VAL A 22 -8.25 -16.98 6.66
N GLU A 23 -7.39 -17.27 7.65
CA GLU A 23 -7.81 -17.98 8.86
C GLU A 23 -8.83 -17.17 9.67
N THR A 24 -8.69 -15.86 9.73
CA THR A 24 -9.66 -14.98 10.39
C THR A 24 -11.03 -15.05 9.73
N VAL A 25 -11.09 -15.02 8.39
CA VAL A 25 -12.35 -15.14 7.63
C VAL A 25 -13.00 -16.50 7.88
N LYS A 26 -12.22 -17.59 7.80
CA LYS A 26 -12.71 -18.96 8.08
C LYS A 26 -13.30 -19.05 9.49
N ALA A 27 -12.56 -18.62 10.49
CA ALA A 27 -13.00 -18.66 11.88
C ALA A 27 -14.29 -17.83 12.11
N ALA A 28 -14.42 -16.68 11.42
CA ALA A 28 -15.62 -15.85 11.50
C ALA A 28 -16.86 -16.58 10.93
N VAL A 29 -16.72 -17.23 9.76
CA VAL A 29 -17.79 -18.02 9.13
C VAL A 29 -18.21 -19.20 10.01
N GLU A 30 -17.25 -19.96 10.54
CA GLU A 30 -17.49 -21.07 11.46
C GLU A 30 -18.22 -20.62 12.74
N LYS A 31 -17.75 -19.54 13.35
CA LYS A 31 -18.36 -18.96 14.56
C LYS A 31 -19.79 -18.49 14.30
N ALA A 32 -20.05 -17.94 13.13
CA ALA A 32 -21.38 -17.52 12.71
C ALA A 32 -22.31 -18.71 12.38
N ARG A 33 -21.78 -19.93 12.23
CA ARG A 33 -22.52 -21.14 11.86
C ARG A 33 -23.32 -20.98 10.57
N ILE A 34 -22.74 -20.30 9.59
CA ILE A 34 -23.33 -20.09 8.25
C ILE A 34 -22.55 -20.88 7.21
N ALA A 35 -23.19 -21.22 6.11
CA ALA A 35 -22.49 -21.78 4.96
C ALA A 35 -21.69 -20.66 4.24
N PRO A 36 -20.47 -20.94 3.73
CA PRO A 36 -19.67 -19.95 3.02
C PRO A 36 -20.42 -19.23 1.89
N GLN A 37 -21.33 -19.93 1.22
CA GLN A 37 -22.17 -19.41 0.13
C GLN A 37 -23.20 -18.35 0.59
N GLN A 38 -23.40 -18.21 1.88
CA GLN A 38 -24.27 -17.17 2.45
C GLN A 38 -23.53 -15.85 2.69
N VAL A 39 -22.20 -15.84 2.54
CA VAL A 39 -21.38 -14.62 2.61
C VAL A 39 -21.52 -13.85 1.30
N ALA A 40 -22.20 -12.71 1.34
CA ALA A 40 -22.46 -11.90 0.16
C ALA A 40 -21.25 -11.07 -0.29
N SER A 41 -20.43 -10.61 0.66
CA SER A 41 -19.24 -9.79 0.37
C SER A 41 -18.25 -9.81 1.54
N ILE A 42 -17.00 -9.47 1.22
CA ILE A 42 -15.94 -9.21 2.19
C ILE A 42 -15.44 -7.78 1.92
N CYS A 43 -15.40 -6.96 2.97
CA CYS A 43 -14.75 -5.64 2.94
C CYS A 43 -13.44 -5.70 3.71
N MET A 44 -12.39 -5.08 3.14
CA MET A 44 -11.09 -4.98 3.78
C MET A 44 -10.91 -3.60 4.39
N ASP A 45 -10.58 -3.59 5.66
CA ASP A 45 -9.99 -2.46 6.37
C ASP A 45 -8.60 -2.87 6.87
N ALA A 46 -7.64 -1.97 6.84
CA ALA A 46 -6.27 -2.31 7.14
C ALA A 46 -5.47 -1.14 7.72
N GLN A 47 -4.24 -1.43 8.15
CA GLN A 47 -3.32 -0.42 8.65
C GLN A 47 -3.09 0.67 7.59
N MET A 48 -3.10 1.92 8.02
CA MET A 48 -2.77 3.08 7.21
C MET A 48 -1.26 3.38 7.25
N ALA A 49 -0.81 4.23 6.34
CA ALA A 49 0.55 4.79 6.28
C ALA A 49 1.69 3.80 6.02
N GLY A 50 1.42 2.51 5.93
CA GLY A 50 2.39 1.52 5.47
C GLY A 50 2.18 1.15 4.00
N THR A 51 3.23 0.69 3.33
CA THR A 51 3.19 0.30 1.92
C THR A 51 4.08 -0.88 1.63
N MET A 52 3.88 -1.51 0.49
CA MET A 52 4.73 -2.58 -0.01
C MET A 52 4.82 -2.55 -1.53
N GLY A 53 5.92 -3.06 -2.07
CA GLY A 53 6.10 -3.24 -3.51
C GLY A 53 5.62 -4.62 -3.96
N ILE A 54 4.86 -4.65 -5.05
CA ILE A 54 4.40 -5.88 -5.71
C ILE A 54 4.95 -5.98 -7.13
N GLY A 55 5.04 -7.21 -7.63
CA GLY A 55 5.43 -7.50 -9.00
C GLY A 55 4.24 -7.55 -9.96
N LYS A 56 4.54 -7.81 -11.24
CA LYS A 56 3.53 -7.84 -12.32
C LYS A 56 2.41 -8.86 -12.13
N LYS A 57 2.69 -9.98 -11.45
CA LYS A 57 1.70 -11.02 -11.16
C LYS A 57 0.92 -10.78 -9.87
N GLY A 58 1.18 -9.65 -9.18
CA GLY A 58 0.60 -9.34 -7.88
C GLY A 58 1.34 -9.96 -6.69
N GLU A 59 2.47 -10.64 -6.93
CA GLU A 59 3.33 -11.21 -5.90
C GLU A 59 4.05 -10.12 -5.10
N ALA A 60 4.32 -10.37 -3.82
CA ALA A 60 5.11 -9.47 -3.00
C ALA A 60 6.58 -9.43 -3.47
N VAL A 61 7.12 -8.25 -3.70
CA VAL A 61 8.54 -7.99 -4.01
C VAL A 61 9.27 -7.47 -2.79
N THR A 62 8.57 -6.78 -1.91
CA THR A 62 9.10 -6.28 -0.63
C THR A 62 8.25 -6.78 0.53
N PRO A 63 8.78 -6.81 1.76
CA PRO A 63 7.92 -6.87 2.93
C PRO A 63 6.97 -5.68 2.97
N TYR A 64 5.93 -5.77 3.80
CA TYR A 64 5.09 -4.62 4.13
C TYR A 64 5.82 -3.73 5.12
N ASP A 65 6.18 -2.53 4.71
CA ASP A 65 6.79 -1.51 5.57
C ASP A 65 5.72 -0.90 6.47
N SER A 66 5.78 -1.23 7.76
CA SER A 66 4.80 -0.78 8.75
C SER A 66 4.78 0.75 8.89
N TRP A 67 3.69 1.30 9.38
CA TRP A 67 3.59 2.70 9.77
C TRP A 67 4.57 3.09 10.90
N LEU A 68 5.03 2.10 11.66
CA LEU A 68 6.07 2.27 12.69
C LEU A 68 7.50 2.35 12.13
N ASP A 69 7.69 1.97 10.86
CA ASP A 69 9.00 1.93 10.22
C ASP A 69 9.53 3.35 9.94
N LYS A 70 10.65 3.67 10.55
CA LYS A 70 11.31 4.99 10.48
C LYS A 70 12.61 4.99 9.68
N ARG A 71 12.96 3.88 9.01
CA ARG A 71 14.22 3.83 8.23
C ARG A 71 14.26 4.83 7.07
N CYS A 72 13.10 5.32 6.62
CA CYS A 72 12.96 6.29 5.55
C CYS A 72 13.12 7.77 6.01
N GLU A 73 13.79 8.02 7.15
CA GLU A 73 13.94 9.35 7.73
C GLU A 73 14.65 10.33 6.78
N ASP A 74 15.72 9.90 6.11
CA ASP A 74 16.41 10.73 5.13
C ASP A 74 15.54 11.09 3.92
N SER A 75 14.70 10.17 3.50
CA SER A 75 13.73 10.40 2.41
C SER A 75 12.55 11.25 2.86
N TRP A 76 12.19 11.17 4.14
CA TRP A 76 11.20 12.06 4.75
C TRP A 76 11.71 13.51 4.79
N GLU A 77 12.99 13.73 5.16
CA GLU A 77 13.61 15.05 5.13
C GLU A 77 13.71 15.61 3.70
N GLU A 78 14.06 14.77 2.72
CA GLU A 78 14.08 15.14 1.30
C GLU A 78 12.70 15.61 0.82
N LEU A 79 11.65 14.90 1.18
CA LEU A 79 10.29 15.28 0.84
C LEU A 79 9.87 16.62 1.50
N ARG A 80 10.24 16.84 2.76
CA ARG A 80 10.00 18.11 3.44
C ARG A 80 10.77 19.27 2.82
N ALA A 81 12.01 19.05 2.43
CA ALA A 81 12.86 20.06 1.81
C ALA A 81 12.33 20.52 0.44
N PHE A 82 11.57 19.66 -0.24
CA PHE A 82 10.86 20.04 -1.48
C PHE A 82 9.85 21.19 -1.23
N GLY A 83 9.20 21.18 -0.08
CA GLY A 83 8.23 22.22 0.32
C GLY A 83 7.03 21.62 1.04
N GLU A 84 7.07 21.59 2.38
CA GLU A 84 6.01 20.94 3.17
C GLU A 84 4.64 21.58 2.95
N ASP A 85 4.57 22.93 2.89
CA ASP A 85 3.30 23.65 2.66
C ASP A 85 2.71 23.30 1.29
N GLU A 86 3.55 23.16 0.28
CA GLU A 86 3.10 22.75 -1.04
C GLU A 86 2.57 21.31 -1.04
N ILE A 87 3.28 20.39 -0.38
CA ILE A 87 2.83 19.01 -0.23
C ILE A 87 1.49 18.96 0.47
N ILE A 88 1.33 19.67 1.60
CA ILE A 88 0.06 19.75 2.34
C ILE A 88 -1.07 20.30 1.45
N SER A 89 -0.78 21.33 0.65
CA SER A 89 -1.80 21.93 -0.23
C SER A 89 -2.31 20.98 -1.30
N ILE A 90 -1.46 20.06 -1.78
CA ILE A 90 -1.79 19.07 -2.80
C ILE A 90 -2.37 17.81 -2.17
N THR A 91 -1.70 17.24 -1.17
CA THR A 91 -2.04 15.93 -0.61
C THR A 91 -3.07 15.97 0.50
N GLY A 92 -3.22 17.12 1.17
CA GLY A 92 -4.09 17.28 2.32
C GLY A 92 -3.50 16.77 3.64
N ALA A 93 -2.22 16.37 3.66
CA ALA A 93 -1.55 15.86 4.86
C ALA A 93 -0.09 16.34 4.95
N PRO A 94 0.45 16.51 6.18
CA PRO A 94 1.87 16.78 6.36
C PRO A 94 2.71 15.58 5.94
N VAL A 95 3.99 15.83 5.70
CA VAL A 95 4.95 14.75 5.44
C VAL A 95 5.16 13.93 6.71
N THR A 96 4.90 12.65 6.63
CA THR A 96 5.05 11.67 7.72
C THR A 96 5.80 10.43 7.23
N TYR A 97 6.08 9.46 8.11
CA TYR A 97 6.65 8.15 7.73
C TYR A 97 5.65 7.26 6.98
N ALA A 98 4.89 7.85 6.06
CA ALA A 98 3.88 7.18 5.25
C ALA A 98 4.46 6.63 3.93
N HIS A 99 3.63 6.43 2.91
CA HIS A 99 4.02 5.77 1.66
C HIS A 99 5.14 6.51 0.93
N GLY A 100 5.04 7.84 0.76
CA GLY A 100 5.97 8.63 -0.04
C GLY A 100 7.43 8.46 0.38
N PRO A 101 7.82 8.76 1.63
CA PRO A 101 9.18 8.55 2.10
C PRO A 101 9.66 7.11 1.98
N LYS A 102 8.80 6.09 2.20
CA LYS A 102 9.15 4.68 2.05
C LYS A 102 9.45 4.33 0.60
N ILE A 103 8.65 4.83 -0.35
CA ILE A 103 8.88 4.63 -1.79
C ILE A 103 10.20 5.25 -2.22
N LEU A 104 10.50 6.47 -1.78
CA LEU A 104 11.77 7.16 -2.04
C LEU A 104 12.95 6.38 -1.42
N TRP A 105 12.77 5.86 -0.22
CA TRP A 105 13.78 5.03 0.43
C TRP A 105 14.14 3.78 -0.39
N TRP A 106 13.15 3.03 -0.86
CA TRP A 106 13.38 1.86 -1.73
C TRP A 106 14.11 2.26 -3.00
N LYS A 107 13.73 3.37 -3.62
CA LYS A 107 14.37 3.89 -4.81
C LYS A 107 15.85 4.23 -4.58
N LYS A 108 16.16 4.88 -3.46
CA LYS A 108 17.50 5.39 -3.11
C LYS A 108 18.42 4.28 -2.60
N HIS A 109 17.95 3.46 -1.69
CA HIS A 109 18.78 2.51 -0.94
C HIS A 109 18.74 1.07 -1.47
N ARG A 110 17.75 0.73 -2.27
CA ARG A 110 17.58 -0.61 -2.87
C ARG A 110 17.12 -0.53 -4.33
N PRO A 111 17.87 0.18 -5.18
CA PRO A 111 17.45 0.42 -6.57
C PRO A 111 17.26 -0.86 -7.40
N GLU A 112 17.99 -1.92 -7.06
CA GLU A 112 17.86 -3.24 -7.70
C GLU A 112 16.52 -3.92 -7.35
N ILE A 113 15.97 -3.71 -6.15
CA ILE A 113 14.66 -4.17 -5.73
C ILE A 113 13.59 -3.25 -6.31
N TYR A 114 13.78 -1.92 -6.20
CA TYR A 114 12.85 -0.91 -6.73
C TYR A 114 12.55 -1.14 -8.22
N ARG A 115 13.55 -1.52 -9.02
CA ARG A 115 13.33 -1.83 -10.44
C ARG A 115 12.41 -3.03 -10.68
N LYS A 116 12.36 -4.01 -9.76
CA LYS A 116 11.48 -5.19 -9.84
C LYS A 116 10.04 -4.90 -9.42
N ILE A 117 9.82 -3.83 -8.65
CA ILE A 117 8.50 -3.44 -8.20
C ILE A 117 7.71 -2.92 -9.41
N ASP A 118 6.53 -3.47 -9.63
CA ASP A 118 5.57 -2.99 -10.62
C ASP A 118 4.71 -1.87 -10.03
N LYS A 119 4.14 -2.10 -8.84
CA LYS A 119 3.30 -1.13 -8.12
C LYS A 119 3.61 -1.11 -6.63
N PHE A 120 3.39 0.06 -6.01
CA PHE A 120 3.33 0.18 -4.56
C PHE A 120 1.88 0.21 -4.09
N VAL A 121 1.53 -0.62 -3.13
CA VAL A 121 0.16 -0.78 -2.65
C VAL A 121 0.08 -0.74 -1.11
N PRO A 122 -1.02 -0.25 -0.53
CA PRO A 122 -1.29 -0.41 0.89
C PRO A 122 -1.72 -1.86 1.21
N PRO A 123 -1.63 -2.29 2.49
CA PRO A 123 -1.86 -3.69 2.86
C PRO A 123 -3.29 -4.17 2.57
N GLY A 124 -4.31 -3.33 2.73
CA GLY A 124 -5.69 -3.70 2.39
C GLY A 124 -5.88 -4.00 0.91
N SER A 125 -5.24 -3.21 0.04
CA SER A 125 -5.24 -3.48 -1.40
C SER A 125 -4.51 -4.78 -1.73
N TYR A 126 -3.34 -5.02 -1.13
CA TYR A 126 -2.60 -6.27 -1.32
C TYR A 126 -3.43 -7.50 -0.92
N LEU A 127 -4.04 -7.48 0.26
CA LEU A 127 -4.89 -8.57 0.73
C LEU A 127 -6.09 -8.79 -0.21
N THR A 128 -6.76 -7.71 -0.60
CA THR A 128 -7.88 -7.80 -1.56
C THR A 128 -7.42 -8.38 -2.90
N MET A 129 -6.27 -7.95 -3.41
CA MET A 129 -5.70 -8.48 -4.64
C MET A 129 -5.43 -9.98 -4.53
N ARG A 130 -4.88 -10.45 -3.41
CA ARG A 130 -4.63 -11.88 -3.17
C ARG A 130 -5.93 -12.68 -3.10
N PHE A 131 -6.96 -12.17 -2.40
CA PHE A 131 -8.29 -12.81 -2.34
C PHE A 131 -8.97 -12.91 -3.70
N CYS A 132 -8.72 -11.95 -4.59
CA CYS A 132 -9.36 -11.87 -5.90
C CYS A 132 -8.47 -12.37 -7.06
N GLY A 133 -7.23 -12.78 -6.81
CA GLY A 133 -6.29 -13.20 -7.84
C GLY A 133 -5.91 -12.09 -8.83
N LEU A 134 -5.80 -10.84 -8.37
CA LEU A 134 -5.50 -9.69 -9.23
C LEU A 134 -3.99 -9.58 -9.50
N THR A 135 -3.66 -9.05 -10.67
CA THR A 135 -2.28 -8.77 -11.11
C THR A 135 -1.83 -7.36 -10.75
N GLY A 136 -0.55 -7.05 -10.94
CA GLY A 136 0.00 -5.71 -10.74
C GLY A 136 -0.69 -4.63 -11.58
N GLU A 137 -1.10 -4.95 -12.81
CA GLU A 137 -1.86 -4.02 -13.67
C GLU A 137 -3.22 -3.63 -13.05
N GLN A 138 -3.82 -4.54 -12.29
CA GLN A 138 -5.09 -4.34 -11.61
C GLN A 138 -4.94 -3.74 -10.21
N ALA A 139 -3.70 -3.49 -9.77
CA ALA A 139 -3.42 -2.93 -8.45
C ALA A 139 -4.11 -1.59 -8.24
N PHE A 140 -4.56 -1.35 -7.03
CA PHE A 140 -5.32 -0.16 -6.69
C PHE A 140 -4.97 0.41 -5.32
N ILE A 141 -5.34 1.67 -5.13
CA ILE A 141 -5.44 2.38 -3.86
C ILE A 141 -6.77 3.11 -3.85
N ASP A 142 -7.47 3.13 -2.74
CA ASP A 142 -8.71 3.88 -2.66
C ASP A 142 -8.53 5.31 -2.11
N HIS A 143 -9.58 6.10 -2.23
CA HIS A 143 -9.55 7.51 -1.86
C HIS A 143 -9.18 7.77 -0.40
N THR A 144 -9.42 6.83 0.51
CA THR A 144 -9.19 7.02 1.95
C THR A 144 -7.70 6.99 2.31
N TYR A 145 -6.87 6.38 1.45
CA TYR A 145 -5.43 6.28 1.64
C TYR A 145 -4.62 7.36 0.91
N LEU A 146 -5.23 8.13 0.00
CA LEU A 146 -4.50 9.04 -0.89
C LEU A 146 -3.65 10.08 -0.15
N HIS A 147 -4.12 10.62 0.96
CA HIS A 147 -3.39 11.62 1.72
C HIS A 147 -2.09 11.06 2.35
N PHE A 148 -2.01 9.74 2.58
CA PHE A 148 -0.78 9.08 3.04
C PHE A 148 0.21 8.81 1.92
N SER A 149 -0.21 8.91 0.66
CA SER A 149 0.67 8.59 -0.48
C SER A 149 1.88 9.52 -0.59
N GLY A 150 1.74 10.79 -0.19
CA GLY A 150 2.73 11.83 -0.41
C GLY A 150 2.82 12.31 -1.87
N PHE A 151 2.07 11.70 -2.80
CA PHE A 151 2.15 11.98 -4.23
C PHE A 151 0.79 12.24 -4.90
N ALA A 152 -0.32 12.06 -4.19
CA ALA A 152 -1.65 12.25 -4.76
C ALA A 152 -2.20 13.66 -4.51
N ASP A 153 -2.81 14.24 -5.55
CA ASP A 153 -3.74 15.36 -5.40
C ASP A 153 -5.09 14.81 -4.91
N THR A 154 -5.34 14.96 -3.62
CA THR A 154 -6.53 14.38 -2.97
C THR A 154 -7.84 15.04 -3.41
N ARG A 155 -7.81 16.31 -3.83
CA ARG A 155 -8.99 17.02 -4.34
C ARG A 155 -9.36 16.52 -5.72
N ARG A 156 -8.37 16.30 -6.57
CA ARG A 156 -8.55 15.78 -7.94
C ARG A 156 -8.70 14.27 -7.96
N LYS A 157 -8.34 13.59 -6.87
CA LYS A 157 -8.28 12.11 -6.77
C LYS A 157 -7.41 11.52 -7.89
N ALA A 158 -6.24 12.10 -8.08
CA ALA A 158 -5.28 11.75 -9.12
C ALA A 158 -3.86 11.81 -8.58
N TRP A 159 -2.95 11.08 -9.21
CA TRP A 159 -1.53 11.23 -8.96
C TRP A 159 -1.06 12.62 -9.40
N SER A 160 -0.21 13.26 -8.64
CA SER A 160 0.31 14.58 -8.95
C SER A 160 1.57 14.48 -9.81
N ASP A 161 1.43 14.74 -11.11
CA ASP A 161 2.57 14.83 -12.05
C ASP A 161 3.68 15.71 -11.51
N ARG A 162 3.32 16.80 -10.83
CA ARG A 162 4.27 17.75 -10.28
C ARG A 162 5.14 17.10 -9.20
N LEU A 163 4.53 16.42 -8.23
CA LEU A 163 5.26 15.76 -7.14
C LEU A 163 6.04 14.55 -7.64
N LEU A 164 5.43 13.71 -8.48
CA LEU A 164 6.08 12.53 -9.03
C LEU A 164 7.33 12.90 -9.83
N ARG A 165 7.25 13.89 -10.74
CA ARG A 165 8.39 14.34 -11.54
C ARG A 165 9.48 15.00 -10.69
N ALA A 166 9.11 15.87 -9.76
CA ALA A 166 10.05 16.58 -8.91
C ALA A 166 10.88 15.62 -8.03
N LEU A 167 10.25 14.55 -7.54
CA LEU A 167 10.87 13.52 -6.71
C LEU A 167 11.38 12.31 -7.54
N GLY A 168 11.21 12.38 -8.85
CA GLY A 168 11.70 11.38 -9.80
C GLY A 168 11.07 10.01 -9.61
N VAL A 169 9.81 9.93 -9.15
CA VAL A 169 9.06 8.68 -9.02
C VAL A 169 8.24 8.45 -10.27
N GLU A 170 8.34 7.25 -10.85
CA GLU A 170 7.60 6.90 -12.05
C GLU A 170 6.12 6.68 -11.74
N GLU A 171 5.22 7.37 -12.44
CA GLU A 171 3.78 7.19 -12.31
C GLU A 171 3.36 5.74 -12.57
N SER A 172 4.08 5.04 -13.44
CA SER A 172 3.85 3.62 -13.72
C SER A 172 3.95 2.71 -12.50
N LYS A 173 4.64 3.15 -11.42
CA LYS A 173 4.72 2.42 -10.15
C LYS A 173 3.59 2.74 -9.18
N MET A 174 2.74 3.69 -9.53
CA MET A 174 1.56 4.02 -8.74
C MET A 174 0.37 3.15 -9.17
N PRO A 175 -0.40 2.63 -8.20
CA PRO A 175 -1.60 1.87 -8.50
C PRO A 175 -2.72 2.79 -9.02
N ARG A 176 -3.73 2.22 -9.66
CA ARG A 176 -4.92 3.00 -10.04
C ARG A 176 -5.69 3.47 -8.81
N ILE A 177 -6.28 4.63 -8.89
CA ILE A 177 -7.09 5.21 -7.82
C ILE A 177 -8.54 4.80 -8.03
N VAL A 178 -9.18 4.23 -6.98
CA VAL A 178 -10.56 3.74 -7.01
C VAL A 178 -11.38 4.34 -5.87
N ARG A 179 -12.69 4.17 -5.92
CA ARG A 179 -13.57 4.50 -4.80
C ARG A 179 -13.55 3.37 -3.77
N PRO A 180 -13.66 3.65 -2.46
CA PRO A 180 -13.59 2.60 -1.42
C PRO A 180 -14.73 1.58 -1.47
N TRP A 181 -15.80 1.85 -2.20
CA TRP A 181 -16.94 0.95 -2.42
C TRP A 181 -16.97 0.28 -3.79
N ASP A 182 -15.94 0.45 -4.61
CA ASP A 182 -15.85 -0.24 -5.89
C ASP A 182 -15.57 -1.74 -5.66
N LEU A 183 -16.26 -2.58 -6.40
CA LEU A 183 -16.01 -4.02 -6.37
C LEU A 183 -14.65 -4.33 -6.99
N ALA A 184 -13.76 -4.93 -6.20
CA ALA A 184 -12.42 -5.31 -6.67
C ALA A 184 -12.46 -6.57 -7.55
N GLY A 185 -13.26 -7.56 -7.18
CA GLY A 185 -13.40 -8.83 -7.91
C GLY A 185 -14.19 -9.86 -7.12
N GLY A 186 -14.26 -11.08 -7.65
CA GLY A 186 -14.76 -12.24 -6.92
C GLY A 186 -13.60 -12.98 -6.23
N LEU A 187 -13.91 -13.73 -5.17
CA LEU A 187 -12.92 -14.56 -4.49
C LEU A 187 -12.38 -15.65 -5.43
N THR A 188 -11.09 -15.98 -5.30
CA THR A 188 -10.50 -17.17 -5.93
C THR A 188 -11.10 -18.44 -5.32
N LYS A 189 -10.89 -19.57 -5.99
CA LYS A 189 -11.35 -20.88 -5.51
C LYS A 189 -10.38 -21.55 -4.53
N GLU A 190 -9.22 -20.91 -4.29
CA GLU A 190 -8.15 -21.42 -3.41
C GLU A 190 -8.34 -21.00 -1.96
#